data_a86e8e955ea55a30f04071852d6aff96
#
_entry.id   a86e8e955ea55a30f04071852d6aff96
#
_cell.length_a   1.000
_cell.length_b   1.000
_cell.length_c   1.000
_cell.angle_alpha   90.00
_cell.angle_beta   90.00
_cell.angle_gamma   90.00
#
_symmetry.space_group_name_H-M   'P 1'
#
loop_
_entity.id
_entity.type
_entity.pdbx_description
1 polymer ?
#
loop_
_entity_poly.entity_id
_entity_poly.type
_entity_poly.pdbx_seq_one_letter_code
_entity_poly.pdbx_strand_id
1 'polypeptide(L)'
;MDYKLIALDIDGTLTNSQKEITPRTRYALMEAQKQGKKIILASGRHPVGIMPIAKDLMLDRFGGFIMAFNGGRIINCETGETMVSKLFPLEYLPDIVNVLKDSNITINTYDDKRIISDNKVNDYTYVERDVIKAEMVVVDDFISSVRFDINKILLAGEPDELDKYQKILADRYDGLLDVYKSAPYFLEIMPFGVTKGSMLPLLLDKLKIKREELAAFGDNYNDITMIGYAGFGVAMGNAETDVKKIADYICESNDNDGIANTLDKFVLKQ
;
A
#
# COMPACT_ATOMS: atom_id res chain seq x y z
N MET A 1 18.01 -20.48 -2.51
CA MET A 1 17.03 -20.14 -3.57
C MET A 1 17.50 -18.88 -4.27
N ASP A 2 17.13 -18.66 -5.53
CA ASP A 2 17.52 -17.45 -6.26
C ASP A 2 16.28 -16.53 -6.37
N TYR A 3 16.10 -15.65 -5.38
CA TYR A 3 15.00 -14.71 -5.38
C TYR A 3 15.22 -13.63 -6.43
N LYS A 4 14.19 -13.32 -7.23
CA LYS A 4 14.23 -12.34 -8.33
C LYS A 4 13.46 -11.07 -8.01
N LEU A 5 12.45 -11.15 -7.13
CA LEU A 5 11.65 -10.02 -6.69
C LEU A 5 11.62 -9.97 -5.16
N ILE A 6 11.82 -8.77 -4.60
CA ILE A 6 11.78 -8.48 -3.18
C ILE A 6 10.65 -7.48 -2.96
N ALA A 7 9.59 -7.92 -2.29
CA ALA A 7 8.47 -7.06 -1.91
C ALA A 7 8.66 -6.53 -0.48
N LEU A 8 8.57 -5.23 -0.32
CA LEU A 8 8.82 -4.55 0.95
C LEU A 8 7.62 -3.66 1.30
N ASP A 9 7.02 -3.88 2.46
CA ASP A 9 6.22 -2.83 3.07
C ASP A 9 7.13 -1.65 3.47
N ILE A 10 6.53 -0.48 3.68
CA ILE A 10 7.28 0.76 3.96
C ILE A 10 7.33 1.07 5.45
N ASP A 11 6.16 1.28 6.06
CA ASP A 11 6.05 1.82 7.43
C ASP A 11 6.17 0.72 8.48
N GLY A 12 7.24 0.74 9.28
CA GLY A 12 7.51 -0.33 10.24
C GLY A 12 8.29 -1.52 9.65
N THR A 13 8.56 -1.51 8.34
CA THR A 13 9.32 -2.54 7.64
C THR A 13 10.57 -1.95 7.00
N LEU A 14 10.45 -1.21 5.88
CA LEU A 14 11.58 -0.61 5.19
C LEU A 14 12.16 0.58 5.94
N THR A 15 11.30 1.40 6.55
CA THR A 15 11.69 2.56 7.32
C THR A 15 11.73 2.25 8.81
N ASN A 16 12.71 2.80 9.50
CA ASN A 16 12.89 2.73 10.94
C ASN A 16 11.87 3.62 11.70
N SER A 17 11.96 3.67 13.03
CA SER A 17 11.10 4.51 13.88
C SER A 17 11.22 6.01 13.60
N GLN A 18 12.31 6.47 12.97
CA GLN A 18 12.53 7.83 12.52
C GLN A 18 11.99 8.10 11.10
N LYS A 19 11.33 7.12 10.48
CA LYS A 19 10.82 7.16 9.09
C LYS A 19 11.94 7.30 8.05
N GLU A 20 13.11 6.74 8.32
CA GLU A 20 14.28 6.74 7.46
C GLU A 20 14.68 5.31 7.06
N ILE A 21 15.23 5.14 5.86
CA ILE A 21 15.90 3.90 5.46
C ILE A 21 17.31 3.93 6.04
N THR A 22 17.66 2.97 6.88
CA THR A 22 19.01 2.90 7.46
C THR A 22 20.07 2.78 6.36
N PRO A 23 21.29 3.31 6.57
CA PRO A 23 22.38 3.20 5.59
C PRO A 23 22.69 1.74 5.22
N ARG A 24 22.60 0.81 6.17
CA ARG A 24 22.86 -0.61 5.95
C ARG A 24 21.77 -1.27 5.11
N THR A 25 20.48 -1.03 5.43
CA THR A 25 19.36 -1.55 4.65
C THR A 25 19.40 -1.00 3.21
N ARG A 26 19.69 0.30 3.06
CA ARG A 26 19.90 0.91 1.73
C ARG A 26 21.01 0.20 0.96
N TYR A 27 22.17 0.00 1.59
CA TYR A 27 23.30 -0.68 0.94
C TYR A 27 22.92 -2.09 0.46
N ALA A 28 22.29 -2.89 1.32
CA ALA A 28 21.89 -4.26 0.98
C ALA A 28 20.89 -4.31 -0.18
N LEU A 29 19.91 -3.38 -0.21
CA LEU A 29 18.95 -3.26 -1.30
C LEU A 29 19.61 -2.83 -2.62
N MET A 30 20.57 -1.91 -2.56
CA MET A 30 21.35 -1.52 -3.74
C MET A 30 22.18 -2.68 -4.29
N GLU A 31 22.82 -3.48 -3.42
CA GLU A 31 23.56 -4.68 -3.83
C GLU A 31 22.63 -5.75 -4.45
N ALA A 32 21.41 -5.92 -3.88
CA ALA A 32 20.41 -6.80 -4.47
C ALA A 32 20.05 -6.37 -5.90
N GLN A 33 19.82 -5.08 -6.11
CA GLN A 33 19.49 -4.52 -7.43
C GLN A 33 20.67 -4.69 -8.43
N LYS A 34 21.90 -4.43 -8.00
CA LYS A 34 23.10 -4.68 -8.83
C LYS A 34 23.24 -6.15 -9.23
N GLN A 35 22.79 -7.09 -8.40
CA GLN A 35 22.73 -8.53 -8.72
C GLN A 35 21.50 -8.90 -9.58
N GLY A 36 20.79 -7.92 -10.13
CA GLY A 36 19.63 -8.12 -11.02
C GLY A 36 18.30 -8.42 -10.33
N LYS A 37 18.23 -8.30 -9.01
CA LYS A 37 16.99 -8.48 -8.28
C LYS A 37 16.13 -7.21 -8.37
N LYS A 38 14.83 -7.38 -8.56
CA LYS A 38 13.87 -6.27 -8.60
C LYS A 38 13.27 -6.02 -7.22
N ILE A 39 12.93 -4.78 -6.94
CA ILE A 39 12.27 -4.38 -5.69
C ILE A 39 10.87 -3.86 -6.03
N ILE A 40 9.89 -4.22 -5.21
CA ILE A 40 8.56 -3.62 -5.20
C ILE A 40 8.27 -3.05 -3.80
N LEU A 41 7.98 -1.76 -3.72
CA LEU A 41 7.50 -1.11 -2.50
C LEU A 41 5.99 -1.23 -2.43
N ALA A 42 5.48 -1.90 -1.40
CA ALA A 42 4.05 -2.19 -1.24
C ALA A 42 3.45 -1.41 -0.06
N SER A 43 2.55 -0.48 -0.34
CA SER A 43 1.97 0.39 0.69
C SER A 43 0.49 0.69 0.44
N GLY A 44 -0.24 1.07 1.50
CA GLY A 44 -1.58 1.66 1.40
C GLY A 44 -1.59 3.10 0.87
N ARG A 45 -0.42 3.74 0.80
CA ARG A 45 -0.26 5.13 0.36
C ARG A 45 -0.62 5.33 -1.11
N HIS A 46 -0.95 6.58 -1.45
CA HIS A 46 -1.00 7.05 -2.83
C HIS A 46 0.38 6.98 -3.52
N PRO A 47 0.48 6.77 -4.85
CA PRO A 47 1.76 6.73 -5.56
C PRO A 47 2.68 7.93 -5.28
N VAL A 48 2.13 9.14 -5.16
CA VAL A 48 2.90 10.36 -4.83
C VAL A 48 3.66 10.22 -3.50
N GLY A 49 3.08 9.57 -2.50
CA GLY A 49 3.72 9.35 -1.20
C GLY A 49 4.76 8.22 -1.19
N ILE A 50 4.76 7.33 -2.20
CA ILE A 50 5.73 6.23 -2.34
C ILE A 50 6.90 6.64 -3.24
N MET A 51 6.66 7.46 -4.25
CA MET A 51 7.64 7.83 -5.28
C MET A 51 8.95 8.41 -4.73
N PRO A 52 8.97 9.27 -3.68
CA PRO A 52 10.24 9.77 -3.12
C PRO A 52 11.11 8.62 -2.59
N ILE A 53 10.53 7.61 -1.95
CA ILE A 53 11.24 6.44 -1.43
C ILE A 53 11.74 5.56 -2.59
N ALA A 54 10.92 5.38 -3.62
CA ALA A 54 11.32 4.65 -4.82
C ALA A 54 12.51 5.30 -5.53
N LYS A 55 12.52 6.63 -5.64
CA LYS A 55 13.65 7.39 -6.21
C LYS A 55 14.90 7.29 -5.35
N ASP A 56 14.75 7.34 -4.03
CA ASP A 56 15.85 7.20 -3.09
C ASP A 56 16.55 5.83 -3.21
N LEU A 57 15.80 4.78 -3.53
CA LEU A 57 16.31 3.43 -3.84
C LEU A 57 16.63 3.24 -5.33
N MET A 58 16.55 4.28 -6.16
CA MET A 58 16.85 4.25 -7.59
C MET A 58 16.04 3.19 -8.36
N LEU A 59 14.77 2.94 -7.96
CA LEU A 59 13.92 1.92 -8.60
C LEU A 59 13.63 2.24 -10.07
N ASP A 60 13.66 3.50 -10.45
CA ASP A 60 13.57 3.98 -11.84
C ASP A 60 14.75 3.55 -12.72
N ARG A 61 15.92 3.29 -12.12
CA ARG A 61 17.12 2.84 -12.84
C ARG A 61 17.31 1.33 -12.86
N PHE A 62 16.76 0.64 -11.86
CA PHE A 62 16.89 -0.82 -11.74
C PHE A 62 15.62 -1.57 -12.15
N GLY A 63 14.60 -0.87 -12.68
CA GLY A 63 13.36 -1.46 -13.15
C GLY A 63 12.53 -2.05 -12.01
N GLY A 64 12.47 -1.34 -10.86
CA GLY A 64 11.64 -1.70 -9.72
C GLY A 64 10.20 -1.20 -9.87
N PHE A 65 9.39 -1.46 -8.86
CA PHE A 65 7.95 -1.19 -8.88
C PHE A 65 7.48 -0.49 -7.61
N ILE A 66 6.37 0.22 -7.70
CA ILE A 66 5.57 0.61 -6.53
C ILE A 66 4.20 -0.07 -6.63
N MET A 67 3.72 -0.56 -5.50
CA MET A 67 2.37 -1.06 -5.28
C MET A 67 1.68 -0.10 -4.31
N ALA A 68 0.74 0.67 -4.82
CA ALA A 68 -0.03 1.66 -4.07
C ALA A 68 -1.41 1.13 -3.71
N PHE A 69 -2.09 1.81 -2.76
CA PHE A 69 -3.46 1.51 -2.35
C PHE A 69 -3.63 0.04 -1.91
N ASN A 70 -2.67 -0.51 -1.13
CA ASN A 70 -2.70 -1.91 -0.68
C ASN A 70 -2.89 -2.94 -1.81
N GLY A 71 -2.35 -2.66 -3.01
CA GLY A 71 -2.49 -3.52 -4.19
C GLY A 71 -3.38 -2.94 -5.28
N GLY A 72 -4.13 -1.87 -5.03
CA GLY A 72 -5.03 -1.27 -6.01
C GLY A 72 -4.35 -0.87 -7.32
N ARG A 73 -3.04 -0.52 -7.28
CA ARG A 73 -2.30 -0.12 -8.48
C ARG A 73 -0.81 -0.46 -8.35
N ILE A 74 -0.25 -1.12 -9.37
CA ILE A 74 1.19 -1.42 -9.47
C ILE A 74 1.76 -0.67 -10.67
N ILE A 75 2.82 0.12 -10.43
CA ILE A 75 3.46 0.99 -11.43
C ILE A 75 4.92 0.57 -11.58
N ASN A 76 5.38 0.45 -12.81
CA ASN A 76 6.80 0.31 -13.14
C ASN A 76 7.50 1.67 -12.96
N CYS A 77 8.52 1.74 -12.10
CA CYS A 77 9.19 3.00 -11.80
C CYS A 77 10.07 3.52 -12.95
N GLU A 78 10.55 2.65 -13.82
CA GLU A 78 11.38 3.00 -14.97
C GLU A 78 10.57 3.66 -16.09
N THR A 79 9.41 3.07 -16.42
CA THR A 79 8.58 3.50 -17.55
C THR A 79 7.42 4.41 -17.15
N GLY A 80 7.02 4.40 -15.87
CA GLY A 80 5.79 5.03 -15.38
C GLY A 80 4.51 4.26 -15.76
N GLU A 81 4.64 3.11 -16.43
CA GLU A 81 3.48 2.31 -16.88
C GLU A 81 2.77 1.64 -15.71
N THR A 82 1.44 1.69 -15.72
CA THR A 82 0.61 0.91 -14.80
C THR A 82 0.60 -0.55 -15.23
N MET A 83 1.31 -1.40 -14.50
CA MET A 83 1.40 -2.83 -14.76
C MET A 83 0.12 -3.57 -14.40
N VAL A 84 -0.46 -3.26 -13.26
CA VAL A 84 -1.70 -3.85 -12.75
C VAL A 84 -2.52 -2.76 -12.11
N SER A 85 -3.84 -2.74 -12.36
CA SER A 85 -4.76 -1.84 -11.67
C SER A 85 -6.08 -2.55 -11.41
N LYS A 86 -6.63 -2.34 -10.21
CA LYS A 86 -8.00 -2.70 -9.86
C LYS A 86 -8.75 -1.42 -9.60
N LEU A 87 -9.69 -1.10 -10.48
CA LEU A 87 -10.47 0.12 -10.41
C LEU A 87 -11.65 -0.03 -9.45
N PHE A 88 -11.94 1.02 -8.73
CA PHE A 88 -13.15 1.13 -7.92
C PHE A 88 -14.38 1.25 -8.83
N PRO A 89 -15.45 0.47 -8.60
CA PRO A 89 -16.66 0.53 -9.41
C PRO A 89 -17.43 1.83 -9.15
N LEU A 90 -17.33 2.80 -10.06
CA LEU A 90 -17.91 4.14 -9.91
C LEU A 90 -19.43 4.15 -9.78
N GLU A 91 -20.12 3.09 -10.21
CA GLU A 91 -21.57 2.94 -10.03
C GLU A 91 -22.02 2.96 -8.56
N TYR A 92 -21.15 2.62 -7.61
CA TYR A 92 -21.45 2.68 -6.17
C TYR A 92 -21.25 4.07 -5.56
N LEU A 93 -20.53 4.96 -6.25
CA LEU A 93 -20.18 6.28 -5.71
C LEU A 93 -21.41 7.14 -5.32
N PRO A 94 -22.46 7.25 -6.16
CA PRO A 94 -23.65 8.05 -5.80
C PRO A 94 -24.36 7.53 -4.55
N ASP A 95 -24.41 6.21 -4.38
CA ASP A 95 -25.05 5.60 -3.22
C ASP A 95 -24.23 5.79 -1.95
N ILE A 96 -22.90 5.66 -2.01
CA ILE A 96 -22.00 5.95 -0.87
C ILE A 96 -22.13 7.41 -0.43
N VAL A 97 -22.12 8.36 -1.37
CA VAL A 97 -22.32 9.78 -1.07
C VAL A 97 -23.68 10.00 -0.39
N ASN A 98 -24.75 9.35 -0.89
CA ASN A 98 -26.08 9.48 -0.30
C ASN A 98 -26.17 8.87 1.12
N VAL A 99 -25.48 7.75 1.39
CA VAL A 99 -25.40 7.16 2.74
C VAL A 99 -24.75 8.13 3.73
N LEU A 100 -23.75 8.90 3.27
CA LEU A 100 -22.95 9.82 4.10
C LEU A 100 -23.49 11.26 4.12
N LYS A 101 -24.63 11.55 3.46
CA LYS A 101 -25.13 12.94 3.29
C LYS A 101 -25.36 13.69 4.59
N ASP A 102 -25.87 13.00 5.63
CA ASP A 102 -26.20 13.57 6.93
C ASP A 102 -25.07 13.38 7.97
N SER A 103 -23.86 13.00 7.54
CA SER A 103 -22.67 12.84 8.38
C SER A 103 -21.74 14.04 8.27
N ASN A 104 -20.80 14.14 9.22
CA ASN A 104 -19.67 15.08 9.15
C ASN A 104 -18.39 14.42 8.54
N ILE A 105 -18.52 13.24 7.96
CA ILE A 105 -17.44 12.50 7.35
C ILE A 105 -17.09 13.13 6.01
N THR A 106 -15.80 13.41 5.80
CA THR A 106 -15.25 13.84 4.50
C THR A 106 -15.06 12.65 3.59
N ILE A 107 -15.45 12.78 2.34
CA ILE A 107 -15.21 11.77 1.29
C ILE A 107 -14.04 12.23 0.44
N ASN A 108 -13.02 11.40 0.36
CA ASN A 108 -11.82 11.65 -0.43
C ASN A 108 -11.60 10.55 -1.46
N THR A 109 -11.07 10.94 -2.63
CA THR A 109 -10.48 10.02 -3.60
C THR A 109 -9.26 10.68 -4.23
N TYR A 110 -8.63 10.02 -5.20
CA TYR A 110 -7.34 10.44 -5.72
C TYR A 110 -7.32 10.34 -7.25
N ASP A 111 -6.81 11.39 -7.90
CA ASP A 111 -6.28 11.27 -9.25
C ASP A 111 -4.77 10.95 -9.19
N ASP A 112 -4.03 11.06 -10.30
CA ASP A 112 -2.60 10.73 -10.33
C ASP A 112 -1.71 11.65 -9.47
N LYS A 113 -2.20 12.81 -9.05
CA LYS A 113 -1.39 13.85 -8.38
C LYS A 113 -2.04 14.45 -7.14
N ARG A 114 -3.37 14.36 -7.04
CA ARG A 114 -4.16 15.15 -6.08
C ARG A 114 -5.10 14.30 -5.27
N ILE A 115 -5.44 14.80 -4.10
CA ILE A 115 -6.61 14.39 -3.32
C ILE A 115 -7.79 15.21 -3.83
N ILE A 116 -8.87 14.55 -4.21
CA ILE A 116 -10.15 15.18 -4.48
C ILE A 116 -11.03 14.94 -3.27
N SER A 117 -11.46 16.02 -2.63
CA SER A 117 -12.23 16.00 -1.38
C SER A 117 -13.59 16.64 -1.58
N ASP A 118 -14.63 16.13 -0.93
CA ASP A 118 -15.88 16.85 -0.84
C ASP A 118 -15.74 18.10 0.04
N ASN A 119 -16.81 18.90 0.14
CA ASN A 119 -16.79 20.16 0.87
C ASN A 119 -16.96 20.04 2.40
N LYS A 120 -16.98 18.80 2.95
CA LYS A 120 -17.02 18.51 4.39
C LYS A 120 -15.62 18.35 4.99
N VAL A 121 -14.62 19.06 4.47
CA VAL A 121 -13.23 18.96 4.92
C VAL A 121 -13.10 19.16 6.42
N ASN A 122 -12.37 18.27 7.07
CA ASN A 122 -12.07 18.29 8.50
C ASN A 122 -10.55 18.12 8.77
N ASP A 123 -10.15 18.18 10.04
CA ASP A 123 -8.73 18.09 10.42
C ASP A 123 -8.07 16.78 9.96
N TYR A 124 -8.80 15.68 9.94
CA TYR A 124 -8.29 14.38 9.50
C TYR A 124 -7.98 14.35 8.00
N THR A 125 -8.74 15.10 7.19
CA THR A 125 -8.42 15.25 5.75
C THR A 125 -7.07 15.93 5.55
N TYR A 126 -6.72 16.91 6.39
CA TYR A 126 -5.39 17.53 6.35
C TYR A 126 -4.29 16.60 6.81
N VAL A 127 -4.55 15.67 7.74
CA VAL A 127 -3.59 14.62 8.11
C VAL A 127 -3.23 13.77 6.89
N GLU A 128 -4.22 13.33 6.08
CA GLU A 128 -3.95 12.56 4.86
C GLU A 128 -3.13 13.36 3.85
N ARG A 129 -3.50 14.62 3.60
CA ARG A 129 -2.74 15.53 2.73
C ARG A 129 -1.27 15.63 3.13
N ASP A 130 -1.01 15.80 4.43
CA ASP A 130 0.34 16.03 4.96
C ASP A 130 1.17 14.74 4.95
N VAL A 131 0.53 13.58 5.11
CA VAL A 131 1.17 12.25 5.02
C VAL A 131 1.61 11.95 3.59
N ILE A 132 0.73 12.14 2.60
CA ILE A 132 1.05 11.84 1.20
C ILE A 132 1.74 12.99 0.46
N LYS A 133 1.69 14.21 1.02
CA LYS A 133 2.25 15.45 0.43
C LYS A 133 1.72 15.73 -0.97
N ALA A 134 0.43 15.45 -1.20
CA ALA A 134 -0.25 15.74 -2.45
C ALA A 134 -1.04 17.06 -2.36
N GLU A 135 -1.27 17.68 -3.50
CA GLU A 135 -2.22 18.78 -3.61
C GLU A 135 -3.63 18.28 -3.27
N MET A 136 -4.41 19.09 -2.57
CA MET A 136 -5.81 18.79 -2.26
C MET A 136 -6.72 19.78 -2.97
N VAL A 137 -7.73 19.24 -3.66
CA VAL A 137 -8.78 20.01 -4.34
C VAL A 137 -10.11 19.70 -3.68
N VAL A 138 -10.76 20.73 -3.12
CA VAL A 138 -12.10 20.62 -2.53
C VAL A 138 -13.13 20.93 -3.60
N VAL A 139 -14.15 20.08 -3.72
CA VAL A 139 -15.21 20.20 -4.74
C VAL A 139 -16.60 20.22 -4.09
N ASP A 140 -17.52 21.02 -4.65
CA ASP A 140 -18.90 21.13 -4.18
C ASP A 140 -19.77 19.93 -4.61
N ASP A 141 -19.56 19.41 -5.80
CA ASP A 141 -20.23 18.21 -6.33
C ASP A 141 -19.20 17.10 -6.54
N PHE A 142 -19.05 16.26 -5.54
CA PHE A 142 -18.07 15.16 -5.57
C PHE A 142 -18.36 14.16 -6.68
N ILE A 143 -19.62 13.78 -6.87
CA ILE A 143 -20.03 12.80 -7.89
C ILE A 143 -19.70 13.30 -9.30
N SER A 144 -20.06 14.55 -9.60
CA SER A 144 -19.79 15.15 -10.92
C SER A 144 -18.30 15.42 -11.16
N SER A 145 -17.52 15.59 -10.10
CA SER A 145 -16.08 15.87 -10.18
C SER A 145 -15.23 14.61 -10.36
N VAL A 146 -15.73 13.43 -9.96
CA VAL A 146 -15.03 12.16 -10.11
C VAL A 146 -15.48 11.47 -11.41
N ARG A 147 -14.88 11.90 -12.55
CA ARG A 147 -15.14 11.38 -13.89
C ARG A 147 -13.96 10.61 -14.48
N PHE A 148 -13.09 10.13 -13.62
CA PHE A 148 -11.86 9.42 -13.97
C PHE A 148 -11.74 8.13 -13.12
N ASP A 149 -10.86 7.24 -13.55
CA ASP A 149 -10.60 5.99 -12.86
C ASP A 149 -9.99 6.24 -11.49
N ILE A 150 -10.58 5.65 -10.45
CA ILE A 150 -10.08 5.69 -9.08
C ILE A 150 -9.80 4.28 -8.56
N ASN A 151 -8.93 4.15 -7.56
CA ASN A 151 -8.62 2.86 -6.95
C ASN A 151 -9.25 2.68 -5.57
N LYS A 152 -9.53 3.76 -4.86
CA LYS A 152 -10.17 3.73 -3.54
C LYS A 152 -10.93 5.01 -3.22
N ILE A 153 -11.80 4.90 -2.22
CA ILE A 153 -12.37 6.03 -1.49
C ILE A 153 -11.80 5.99 -0.07
N LEU A 154 -11.43 7.16 0.47
CA LEU A 154 -11.04 7.34 1.86
C LEU A 154 -12.06 8.24 2.56
N LEU A 155 -12.67 7.74 3.61
CA LEU A 155 -13.51 8.49 4.50
C LEU A 155 -12.67 8.99 5.68
N ALA A 156 -12.77 10.28 6.02
CA ALA A 156 -12.06 10.89 7.13
C ALA A 156 -13.04 11.55 8.09
N GLY A 157 -12.95 11.25 9.39
CA GLY A 157 -13.88 11.78 10.38
C GLY A 157 -13.63 11.29 11.79
N GLU A 158 -14.53 11.65 12.71
CA GLU A 158 -14.48 11.20 14.09
C GLU A 158 -14.56 9.67 14.19
N PRO A 159 -13.72 9.05 15.05
CA PRO A 159 -13.65 7.59 15.18
C PRO A 159 -15.00 6.90 15.42
N ASP A 160 -15.81 7.43 16.33
CA ASP A 160 -17.12 6.86 16.69
C ASP A 160 -18.13 6.97 15.53
N GLU A 161 -18.05 8.05 14.77
CA GLU A 161 -18.90 8.23 13.59
C GLU A 161 -18.49 7.27 12.47
N LEU A 162 -17.19 7.11 12.25
CA LEU A 162 -16.66 6.14 11.29
C LEU A 162 -17.01 4.70 11.66
N ASP A 163 -17.01 4.31 12.95
CA ASP A 163 -17.42 2.97 13.40
C ASP A 163 -18.87 2.66 13.02
N LYS A 164 -19.76 3.64 13.19
CA LYS A 164 -21.16 3.51 12.76
C LYS A 164 -21.27 3.29 11.26
N TYR A 165 -20.59 4.11 10.45
CA TYR A 165 -20.69 4.03 9.00
C TYR A 165 -19.91 2.86 8.42
N GLN A 166 -18.83 2.40 9.07
CA GLN A 166 -18.15 1.17 8.68
C GLN A 166 -19.11 -0.01 8.65
N LYS A 167 -19.91 -0.18 9.73
CA LYS A 167 -20.88 -1.28 9.79
C LYS A 167 -21.95 -1.17 8.70
N ILE A 168 -22.51 0.02 8.51
CA ILE A 168 -23.55 0.27 7.49
C ILE A 168 -23.02 -0.04 6.08
N LEU A 169 -21.81 0.45 5.75
CA LEU A 169 -21.22 0.29 4.43
C LEU A 169 -20.73 -1.16 4.20
N ALA A 170 -20.14 -1.79 5.22
CA ALA A 170 -19.70 -3.19 5.11
C ALA A 170 -20.90 -4.12 4.90
N ASP A 171 -22.00 -3.98 5.66
CA ASP A 171 -23.20 -4.78 5.49
C ASP A 171 -23.87 -4.54 4.11
N ARG A 172 -23.85 -3.28 3.63
CA ARG A 172 -24.47 -2.89 2.36
C ARG A 172 -23.72 -3.41 1.13
N TYR A 173 -22.39 -3.48 1.20
CA TYR A 173 -21.52 -3.85 0.10
C TYR A 173 -20.80 -5.17 0.35
N ASP A 174 -21.34 -6.06 1.18
CA ASP A 174 -20.77 -7.37 1.46
C ASP A 174 -20.52 -8.16 0.16
N GLY A 175 -19.29 -8.65 -0.02
CA GLY A 175 -18.85 -9.34 -1.23
C GLY A 175 -18.68 -8.46 -2.48
N LEU A 176 -18.92 -7.14 -2.40
CA LEU A 176 -18.79 -6.19 -3.52
C LEU A 176 -17.63 -5.23 -3.32
N LEU A 177 -17.48 -4.71 -2.09
CA LEU A 177 -16.41 -3.79 -1.70
C LEU A 177 -15.84 -4.22 -0.34
N ASP A 178 -14.57 -3.95 -0.11
CA ASP A 178 -13.94 -4.08 1.20
C ASP A 178 -14.00 -2.75 1.93
N VAL A 179 -14.52 -2.77 3.17
CA VAL A 179 -14.68 -1.58 4.02
C VAL A 179 -13.96 -1.81 5.34
N TYR A 180 -12.83 -1.13 5.55
CA TYR A 180 -12.00 -1.34 6.75
C TYR A 180 -11.30 -0.06 7.20
N LYS A 181 -10.99 0.02 8.50
CA LYS A 181 -10.19 1.12 9.06
C LYS A 181 -8.70 0.92 8.78
N SER A 182 -8.03 1.96 8.27
CA SER A 182 -6.58 2.05 8.19
C SER A 182 -5.96 2.86 9.33
N ALA A 183 -6.78 3.71 9.97
CA ALA A 183 -6.48 4.44 11.20
C ALA A 183 -7.79 4.66 11.98
N PRO A 184 -7.75 5.03 13.26
CA PRO A 184 -8.98 5.32 14.01
C PRO A 184 -9.91 6.31 13.32
N TYR A 185 -9.36 7.29 12.61
CA TYR A 185 -10.03 8.39 11.93
C TYR A 185 -10.05 8.24 10.39
N PHE A 186 -9.67 7.08 9.85
CA PHE A 186 -9.72 6.75 8.41
C PHE A 186 -10.45 5.44 8.16
N LEU A 187 -11.41 5.47 7.24
CA LEU A 187 -12.14 4.31 6.75
C LEU A 187 -11.92 4.20 5.23
N GLU A 188 -11.34 3.11 4.78
CA GLU A 188 -11.10 2.84 3.37
C GLU A 188 -12.22 2.02 2.76
N ILE A 189 -12.61 2.36 1.53
CA ILE A 189 -13.53 1.57 0.72
C ILE A 189 -12.77 1.19 -0.55
N MET A 190 -12.56 -0.11 -0.72
CA MET A 190 -11.75 -0.70 -1.78
C MET A 190 -12.58 -1.65 -2.65
N PRO A 191 -12.19 -1.92 -3.90
CA PRO A 191 -12.74 -3.05 -4.64
C PRO A 191 -12.53 -4.36 -3.88
N PHE A 192 -13.53 -5.23 -3.88
CA PHE A 192 -13.49 -6.48 -3.14
C PHE A 192 -12.27 -7.35 -3.47
N GLY A 193 -11.62 -7.88 -2.43
CA GLY A 193 -10.48 -8.79 -2.52
C GLY A 193 -9.15 -8.15 -2.94
N VAL A 194 -9.05 -6.82 -2.94
CA VAL A 194 -7.80 -6.12 -3.22
C VAL A 194 -6.94 -6.06 -1.96
N THR A 195 -5.81 -6.77 -1.99
CA THR A 195 -4.81 -6.77 -0.92
C THR A 195 -3.41 -6.74 -1.52
N LYS A 196 -2.38 -6.46 -0.71
CA LYS A 196 -0.99 -6.51 -1.18
C LYS A 196 -0.63 -7.87 -1.80
N GLY A 197 -1.15 -8.96 -1.23
CA GLY A 197 -0.89 -10.33 -1.73
C GLY A 197 -1.69 -10.70 -2.96
N SER A 198 -2.96 -10.27 -3.08
CA SER A 198 -3.85 -10.70 -4.16
C SER A 198 -3.43 -10.19 -5.55
N MET A 199 -2.67 -9.10 -5.61
CA MET A 199 -2.23 -8.50 -6.87
C MET A 199 -0.85 -8.95 -7.32
N LEU A 200 -0.06 -9.58 -6.45
CA LEU A 200 1.27 -10.12 -6.78
C LEU A 200 1.24 -11.19 -7.87
N PRO A 201 0.31 -12.16 -7.87
CA PRO A 201 0.23 -13.16 -8.95
C PRO A 201 0.17 -12.54 -10.35
N LEU A 202 -0.60 -11.45 -10.51
CA LEU A 202 -0.76 -10.75 -11.78
C LEU A 202 0.54 -10.07 -12.23
N LEU A 203 1.29 -9.49 -11.29
CA LEU A 203 2.60 -8.91 -11.57
C LEU A 203 3.61 -10.01 -11.91
N LEU A 204 3.69 -11.07 -11.11
CA LEU A 204 4.63 -12.17 -11.32
C LEU A 204 4.43 -12.84 -12.68
N ASP A 205 3.16 -13.04 -13.11
CA ASP A 205 2.89 -13.59 -14.44
C ASP A 205 3.41 -12.70 -15.56
N LYS A 206 3.19 -11.38 -15.47
CA LYS A 206 3.73 -10.42 -16.44
C LYS A 206 5.25 -10.41 -16.48
N LEU A 207 5.91 -10.57 -15.34
CA LEU A 207 7.37 -10.57 -15.23
C LEU A 207 7.99 -11.95 -15.53
N LYS A 208 7.20 -13.01 -15.68
CA LYS A 208 7.64 -14.41 -15.80
C LYS A 208 8.51 -14.85 -14.61
N ILE A 209 8.16 -14.38 -13.42
CA ILE A 209 8.79 -14.72 -12.15
C ILE A 209 7.86 -15.73 -11.43
N LYS A 210 8.44 -16.80 -10.89
CA LYS A 210 7.69 -17.79 -10.13
C LYS A 210 7.47 -17.30 -8.70
N ARG A 211 6.41 -17.79 -8.04
CA ARG A 211 6.11 -17.51 -6.64
C ARG A 211 7.31 -17.79 -5.71
N GLU A 212 8.01 -18.89 -5.93
CA GLU A 212 9.18 -19.33 -5.16
C GLU A 212 10.38 -18.38 -5.29
N GLU A 213 10.37 -17.51 -6.32
CA GLU A 213 11.41 -16.50 -6.58
C GLU A 213 11.06 -15.12 -5.96
N LEU A 214 9.95 -15.04 -5.20
CA LEU A 214 9.51 -13.84 -4.48
C LEU A 214 9.88 -13.96 -3.00
N ALA A 215 10.61 -12.98 -2.47
CA ALA A 215 10.74 -12.71 -1.04
C ALA A 215 9.86 -11.52 -0.66
N ALA A 216 9.17 -11.58 0.48
CA ALA A 216 8.30 -10.50 0.94
C ALA A 216 8.54 -10.19 2.42
N PHE A 217 8.59 -8.89 2.76
CA PHE A 217 8.81 -8.39 4.11
C PHE A 217 7.66 -7.48 4.54
N GLY A 218 7.20 -7.64 5.77
CA GLY A 218 6.13 -6.83 6.32
C GLY A 218 6.03 -6.95 7.83
N ASP A 219 5.18 -6.14 8.45
CA ASP A 219 5.03 -6.10 9.89
C ASP A 219 3.57 -6.01 10.38
N ASN A 220 2.62 -5.63 9.51
CA ASN A 220 1.26 -5.35 9.94
C ASN A 220 0.22 -6.23 9.22
N TYR A 221 -1.03 -6.15 9.65
CA TYR A 221 -2.15 -6.98 9.16
C TYR A 221 -2.38 -6.91 7.65
N ASN A 222 -2.14 -5.76 7.01
CA ASN A 222 -2.25 -5.61 5.56
C ASN A 222 -1.13 -6.33 4.77
N ASP A 223 -0.08 -6.82 5.46
CA ASP A 223 1.02 -7.59 4.87
C ASP A 223 0.79 -9.10 4.92
N ILE A 224 -0.17 -9.58 5.74
CA ILE A 224 -0.44 -11.01 5.94
C ILE A 224 -0.58 -11.72 4.59
N THR A 225 -1.36 -11.16 3.68
CA THR A 225 -1.61 -11.77 2.37
C THR A 225 -0.36 -11.79 1.48
N MET A 226 0.49 -10.77 1.57
CA MET A 226 1.75 -10.67 0.83
C MET A 226 2.79 -11.66 1.35
N ILE A 227 2.99 -11.70 2.68
CA ILE A 227 3.90 -12.62 3.36
C ILE A 227 3.48 -14.07 3.13
N GLY A 228 2.20 -14.38 3.33
CA GLY A 228 1.68 -15.74 3.14
C GLY A 228 1.68 -16.21 1.68
N TYR A 229 1.64 -15.28 0.73
CA TYR A 229 1.72 -15.63 -0.70
C TYR A 229 3.15 -15.84 -1.18
N ALA A 230 4.15 -15.13 -0.65
CA ALA A 230 5.53 -15.20 -1.11
C ALA A 230 6.12 -16.63 -1.04
N GLY A 231 7.15 -16.89 -1.83
CA GLY A 231 7.96 -18.11 -1.68
C GLY A 231 8.89 -18.07 -0.48
N PHE A 232 9.13 -16.85 0.05
CA PHE A 232 9.83 -16.60 1.30
C PHE A 232 9.20 -15.39 1.99
N GLY A 233 8.29 -15.65 2.90
CA GLY A 233 7.62 -14.65 3.70
C GLY A 233 8.40 -14.33 4.98
N VAL A 234 8.74 -13.07 5.18
CA VAL A 234 9.54 -12.58 6.32
C VAL A 234 8.72 -11.59 7.13
N ALA A 235 8.53 -11.88 8.41
CA ALA A 235 8.00 -10.94 9.37
C ALA A 235 9.12 -10.15 10.05
N MET A 236 8.94 -8.84 10.18
CA MET A 236 9.86 -8.00 10.95
C MET A 236 9.82 -8.35 12.45
N GLY A 237 10.90 -8.12 13.19
CA GLY A 237 10.97 -8.36 14.63
C GLY A 237 9.94 -7.55 15.44
N ASN A 238 9.57 -6.37 14.94
CA ASN A 238 8.51 -5.51 15.48
C ASN A 238 7.10 -5.86 14.96
N ALA A 239 6.95 -6.89 14.10
CA ALA A 239 5.67 -7.23 13.50
C ALA A 239 4.62 -7.69 14.52
N GLU A 240 3.35 -7.55 14.13
CA GLU A 240 2.21 -8.10 14.87
C GLU A 240 2.31 -9.62 15.03
N THR A 241 1.76 -10.13 16.13
CA THR A 241 1.85 -11.56 16.47
C THR A 241 1.29 -12.45 15.35
N ASP A 242 0.20 -12.06 14.72
CA ASP A 242 -0.43 -12.87 13.67
C ASP A 242 0.38 -12.87 12.38
N VAL A 243 1.08 -11.78 12.07
CA VAL A 243 2.03 -11.70 10.96
C VAL A 243 3.21 -12.65 11.18
N LYS A 244 3.75 -12.69 12.40
CA LYS A 244 4.84 -13.61 12.78
C LYS A 244 4.46 -15.08 12.66
N LYS A 245 3.19 -15.42 12.93
CA LYS A 245 2.70 -16.82 12.86
C LYS A 245 2.69 -17.39 11.44
N ILE A 246 2.50 -16.54 10.44
CA ILE A 246 2.34 -17.00 9.03
C ILE A 246 3.65 -16.89 8.24
N ALA A 247 4.67 -16.23 8.78
CA ALA A 247 5.94 -16.00 8.12
C ALA A 247 6.84 -17.25 8.16
N ASP A 248 7.63 -17.47 7.11
CA ASP A 248 8.66 -18.50 7.04
C ASP A 248 9.87 -18.15 7.92
N TYR A 249 10.12 -16.85 8.13
CA TYR A 249 11.24 -16.35 8.93
C TYR A 249 10.85 -15.07 9.67
N ILE A 250 11.34 -14.94 10.89
CA ILE A 250 11.22 -13.70 11.69
C ILE A 250 12.63 -13.10 11.76
N CYS A 251 12.81 -11.93 11.18
CA CYS A 251 14.08 -11.22 11.22
C CYS A 251 14.15 -10.25 12.42
N GLU A 252 15.24 -9.49 12.53
CA GLU A 252 15.35 -8.39 13.48
C GLU A 252 14.35 -7.27 13.12
N SER A 253 14.18 -6.30 14.03
CA SER A 253 13.26 -5.19 13.80
C SER A 253 13.75 -4.25 12.69
N ASN A 254 12.86 -3.36 12.25
CA ASN A 254 13.18 -2.28 11.32
C ASN A 254 14.24 -1.30 11.87
N ASP A 255 14.35 -1.15 13.19
CA ASP A 255 15.40 -0.34 13.85
C ASP A 255 16.75 -1.08 13.93
N ASN A 256 16.77 -2.40 13.73
CA ASN A 256 17.95 -3.26 13.86
C ASN A 256 18.37 -3.94 12.54
N ASP A 257 18.12 -3.26 11.40
CA ASP A 257 18.53 -3.70 10.07
C ASP A 257 18.02 -5.11 9.66
N GLY A 258 16.83 -5.51 10.11
CA GLY A 258 16.28 -6.84 9.87
C GLY A 258 16.23 -7.24 8.39
N ILE A 259 15.87 -6.29 7.50
CA ILE A 259 15.91 -6.52 6.05
C ILE A 259 17.33 -6.82 5.57
N ALA A 260 18.30 -5.96 5.92
CA ALA A 260 19.68 -6.12 5.47
C ALA A 260 20.28 -7.46 5.92
N ASN A 261 20.10 -7.81 7.19
CA ASN A 261 20.58 -9.08 7.76
C ASN A 261 19.97 -10.30 7.05
N THR A 262 18.67 -10.20 6.71
CA THR A 262 17.98 -11.28 5.98
C THR A 262 18.46 -11.38 4.53
N LEU A 263 18.66 -10.25 3.84
CA LEU A 263 19.19 -10.24 2.48
C LEU A 263 20.59 -10.82 2.42
N ASP A 264 21.49 -10.43 3.33
CA ASP A 264 22.86 -10.96 3.41
C ASP A 264 22.88 -12.49 3.64
N LYS A 265 21.94 -12.99 4.45
CA LYS A 265 21.88 -14.41 4.82
C LYS A 265 21.26 -15.31 3.75
N PHE A 266 20.22 -14.84 3.06
CA PHE A 266 19.37 -15.72 2.24
C PHE A 266 19.25 -15.31 0.76
N VAL A 267 19.55 -14.05 0.43
CA VAL A 267 19.21 -13.47 -0.89
C VAL A 267 20.42 -13.06 -1.69
N LEU A 268 21.39 -12.41 -1.05
CA LEU A 268 22.61 -11.94 -1.72
C LEU A 268 23.60 -13.09 -1.93
N LYS A 269 24.21 -13.12 -3.11
CA LYS A 269 25.34 -14.00 -3.39
C LYS A 269 26.59 -13.32 -2.86
N GLN A 270 27.35 -14.06 -2.05
CA GLN A 270 28.67 -13.65 -1.58
C GLN A 270 29.68 -13.64 -2.73
#